data_91285a9435406b8d9977d0b6e8edec54
#
_entry.id   91285a9435406b8d9977d0b6e8edec54
#
_cell.length_a   1.000
_cell.length_b   1.000
_cell.length_c   1.000
_cell.angle_alpha   90.00
_cell.angle_beta   90.00
_cell.angle_gamma   90.00
#
_symmetry.space_group_name_H-M   'P 1'
#
loop_
_entity.id
_entity.type
_entity.pdbx_description
1 polymer ?
#
loop_
_entity_poly.entity_id
_entity_poly.type
_entity_poly.pdbx_seq_one_letter_code
_entity_poly.pdbx_strand_id
1 'polypeptide(L)'
;KASGEYISLLGDDDIFSKHILTFIEQWSEDQIEAILPVKGTYLWPDVKPRLYGNKQSGMFKLGLFSNKIVKTESKKVLAKVINRGGSEILNLPRIYHGIVSKKILNKIFEDCGSYFPGPSPDIANAVAICKYVKNYIIIDTPLIISGQSILSAGGQGAEGKHYGEISKIKQLPKNTAIEWSKKVPFYWSGKTIYAESVLKALAK
;
A
#
# COMPACT_ATOMS: atom_id res chain seq x y z
N LYS A 1 20.36 1.81 0.58
CA LYS A 1 19.80 1.93 1.95
C LYS A 1 19.31 3.36 2.12
N ALA A 2 18.04 3.55 2.53
CA ALA A 2 17.50 4.87 2.83
C ALA A 2 18.12 5.40 4.14
N SER A 3 18.57 6.68 4.15
CA SER A 3 19.24 7.31 5.31
C SER A 3 18.33 8.25 6.10
N GLY A 4 17.22 8.74 5.52
CA GLY A 4 16.31 9.70 6.14
C GLY A 4 15.59 9.15 7.38
N GLU A 5 15.07 10.07 8.19
CA GLU A 5 14.25 9.75 9.37
C GLU A 5 12.87 9.21 9.01
N TYR A 6 12.31 9.69 7.92
CA TYR A 6 11.06 9.23 7.33
C TYR A 6 11.32 8.56 6.00
N ILE A 7 10.63 7.47 5.77
CA ILE A 7 10.78 6.64 4.58
C ILE A 7 9.42 6.52 3.89
N SER A 8 9.45 6.60 2.58
CA SER A 8 8.34 6.30 1.70
C SER A 8 8.79 5.39 0.56
N LEU A 9 7.89 4.61 0.02
CA LEU A 9 8.10 3.78 -1.15
C LEU A 9 7.15 4.20 -2.26
N LEU A 10 7.71 4.43 -3.44
CA LEU A 10 6.96 4.71 -4.67
C LEU A 10 7.30 3.69 -5.75
N GLY A 11 6.37 3.45 -6.65
CA GLY A 11 6.66 2.81 -7.93
C GLY A 11 7.41 3.75 -8.86
N ASP A 12 7.97 3.21 -9.92
CA ASP A 12 8.69 3.95 -10.97
C ASP A 12 7.75 4.79 -11.86
N ASP A 13 6.44 4.55 -11.76
CA ASP A 13 5.37 5.29 -12.43
C ASP A 13 4.60 6.26 -11.51
N ASP A 14 5.01 6.38 -10.24
CA ASP A 14 4.42 7.27 -9.22
C ASP A 14 5.16 8.60 -9.08
N ILE A 15 4.49 9.63 -8.57
CA ILE A 15 5.09 10.95 -8.35
C ILE A 15 4.67 11.52 -6.99
N PHE A 16 5.62 12.15 -6.29
CA PHE A 16 5.32 13.03 -5.15
C PHE A 16 5.03 14.47 -5.59
N SER A 17 4.10 15.11 -4.91
CA SER A 17 4.01 16.58 -4.90
C SER A 17 5.23 17.17 -4.18
N LYS A 18 5.81 18.26 -4.72
CA LYS A 18 6.90 19.00 -4.06
C LYS A 18 6.55 19.50 -2.65
N HIS A 19 5.28 19.67 -2.35
CA HIS A 19 4.81 20.14 -1.05
C HIS A 19 4.87 19.10 0.06
N ILE A 20 5.17 17.84 -0.26
CA ILE A 20 5.20 16.75 0.73
C ILE A 20 6.26 17.01 1.83
N LEU A 21 7.39 17.62 1.47
CA LEU A 21 8.46 17.92 2.42
C LEU A 21 8.03 18.91 3.50
N THR A 22 7.30 19.96 3.13
CA THR A 22 6.77 20.95 4.09
C THR A 22 5.86 20.29 5.14
N PHE A 23 5.05 19.32 4.71
CA PHE A 23 4.23 18.56 5.65
C PHE A 23 5.04 17.64 6.54
N ILE A 24 6.08 16.98 6.01
CA ILE A 24 6.95 16.11 6.80
C ILE A 24 7.70 16.90 7.85
N GLU A 25 8.26 18.06 7.52
CA GLU A 25 8.97 18.96 8.45
C GLU A 25 8.06 19.38 9.60
N GLN A 26 6.84 19.84 9.31
CA GLN A 26 5.87 20.22 10.32
C GLN A 26 5.53 19.10 11.30
N TRP A 27 5.43 17.85 10.83
CA TRP A 27 5.01 16.73 11.70
C TRP A 27 6.15 15.92 12.29
N SER A 28 7.37 16.12 11.84
CA SER A 28 8.55 15.58 12.53
C SER A 28 8.71 16.18 13.93
N GLU A 29 8.39 17.46 14.07
CA GLU A 29 8.38 18.15 15.39
C GLU A 29 7.33 17.55 16.34
N ASP A 30 6.17 17.13 15.82
CA ASP A 30 5.08 16.49 16.57
C ASP A 30 5.31 14.98 16.82
N GLN A 31 6.45 14.42 16.45
CA GLN A 31 6.80 13.01 16.56
C GLN A 31 5.76 12.05 15.94
N ILE A 32 5.14 12.45 14.85
CA ILE A 32 4.19 11.61 14.10
C ILE A 32 4.93 10.46 13.43
N GLU A 33 4.57 9.22 13.74
CA GLU A 33 5.27 8.02 13.26
C GLU A 33 4.81 7.54 11.89
N ALA A 34 3.60 7.89 11.45
CA ALA A 34 3.09 7.53 10.13
C ALA A 34 2.10 8.56 9.59
N ILE A 35 2.17 8.81 8.29
CA ILE A 35 1.35 9.77 7.56
C ILE A 35 0.85 9.08 6.28
N LEU A 36 -0.44 9.21 6.00
CA LEU A 36 -1.07 8.69 4.80
C LEU A 36 -1.78 9.83 4.05
N PRO A 37 -1.17 10.40 3.02
CA PRO A 37 -1.87 11.34 2.15
C PRO A 37 -2.87 10.60 1.24
N VAL A 38 -3.93 11.27 0.84
CA VAL A 38 -4.75 10.81 -0.29
C VAL A 38 -3.95 10.93 -1.58
N LYS A 39 -4.36 10.20 -2.60
CA LYS A 39 -3.65 10.15 -3.88
C LYS A 39 -4.56 10.44 -5.06
N GLY A 40 -4.01 11.10 -6.07
CA GLY A 40 -4.54 11.07 -7.41
C GLY A 40 -4.13 9.79 -8.13
N THR A 41 -4.77 9.46 -9.23
CA THR A 41 -4.40 8.31 -10.07
C THR A 41 -4.21 8.77 -11.49
N TYR A 42 -3.09 8.41 -12.10
CA TYR A 42 -2.83 8.64 -13.53
C TYR A 42 -2.78 7.32 -14.27
N LEU A 43 -3.68 7.14 -15.23
CA LEU A 43 -3.68 5.99 -16.10
C LEU A 43 -2.87 6.31 -17.35
N TRP A 44 -1.77 5.59 -17.54
CA TRP A 44 -0.88 5.82 -18.67
C TRP A 44 -1.57 5.54 -20.02
N PRO A 45 -1.16 6.22 -21.12
CA PRO A 45 -1.85 6.11 -22.42
C PRO A 45 -1.81 4.72 -23.04
N ASP A 46 -0.84 3.89 -22.66
CA ASP A 46 -0.65 2.52 -23.16
C ASP A 46 -1.54 1.48 -22.46
N VAL A 47 -2.17 1.84 -21.32
CA VAL A 47 -3.11 0.97 -20.60
C VAL A 47 -4.51 1.08 -21.21
N LYS A 48 -5.13 -0.07 -21.52
CA LYS A 48 -6.47 -0.16 -22.09
C LYS A 48 -7.45 -0.80 -21.10
N PRO A 49 -8.16 0.01 -20.28
CA PRO A 49 -9.08 -0.52 -19.28
C PRO A 49 -10.16 -1.41 -19.89
N ARG A 50 -10.34 -2.60 -19.32
CA ARG A 50 -11.29 -3.59 -19.84
C ARG A 50 -12.74 -3.10 -19.88
N LEU A 51 -13.16 -2.34 -18.87
CA LEU A 51 -14.57 -1.90 -18.73
C LEU A 51 -14.86 -0.62 -19.51
N TYR A 52 -13.87 0.25 -19.71
CA TYR A 52 -14.08 1.60 -20.26
C TYR A 52 -13.34 1.85 -21.57
N GLY A 53 -12.60 0.84 -22.04
CA GLY A 53 -11.80 0.94 -23.26
C GLY A 53 -10.77 2.08 -23.21
N ASN A 54 -10.38 2.59 -24.35
CA ASN A 54 -9.35 3.65 -24.46
C ASN A 54 -9.80 5.02 -23.91
N LYS A 55 -11.08 5.21 -23.58
CA LYS A 55 -11.60 6.51 -23.10
C LYS A 55 -10.99 6.99 -21.79
N GLN A 56 -10.37 6.09 -21.02
CA GLN A 56 -9.71 6.45 -19.77
C GLN A 56 -8.17 6.43 -19.84
N SER A 57 -7.60 5.99 -20.96
CA SER A 57 -6.15 6.02 -21.16
C SER A 57 -5.65 7.46 -21.23
N GLY A 58 -4.54 7.76 -20.56
CA GLY A 58 -3.98 9.10 -20.42
C GLY A 58 -4.75 10.01 -19.48
N MET A 59 -5.73 9.50 -18.71
CA MET A 59 -6.52 10.32 -17.78
C MET A 59 -5.87 10.41 -16.41
N PHE A 60 -5.87 11.64 -15.88
CA PHE A 60 -5.62 11.91 -14.48
C PHE A 60 -6.96 11.97 -13.73
N LYS A 61 -7.09 11.17 -12.68
CA LYS A 61 -8.26 11.14 -11.80
C LYS A 61 -7.88 11.68 -10.44
N LEU A 62 -8.54 12.73 -10.05
CA LEU A 62 -8.44 13.34 -8.73
C LEU A 62 -9.81 13.24 -8.05
N GLY A 63 -9.87 12.61 -6.87
CA GLY A 63 -11.06 12.62 -6.04
C GLY A 63 -11.30 14.00 -5.44
N LEU A 64 -12.50 14.22 -4.92
CA LEU A 64 -12.76 15.39 -4.07
C LEU A 64 -11.89 15.31 -2.83
N PHE A 65 -11.30 16.42 -2.42
CA PHE A 65 -10.48 16.53 -1.21
C PHE A 65 -10.82 17.79 -0.44
N SER A 66 -10.63 17.76 0.87
CA SER A 66 -11.05 18.84 1.78
C SER A 66 -9.88 19.52 2.50
N ASN A 67 -8.64 19.09 2.23
CA ASN A 67 -7.42 19.50 2.93
C ASN A 67 -7.47 19.27 4.46
N LYS A 68 -8.37 18.41 4.93
CA LYS A 68 -8.47 18.07 6.35
C LYS A 68 -7.36 17.14 6.77
N ILE A 69 -6.94 17.30 8.01
CA ILE A 69 -5.98 16.43 8.68
C ILE A 69 -6.75 15.65 9.74
N VAL A 70 -6.69 14.31 9.67
CA VAL A 70 -7.45 13.44 10.55
C VAL A 70 -6.52 12.50 11.29
N LYS A 71 -6.47 12.62 12.61
CA LYS A 71 -5.79 11.65 13.47
C LYS A 71 -6.62 10.37 13.54
N THR A 72 -6.02 9.26 13.20
CA THR A 72 -6.71 7.96 13.03
C THR A 72 -6.03 6.88 13.87
N GLU A 73 -6.83 6.04 14.51
CA GLU A 73 -6.34 4.91 15.31
C GLU A 73 -6.13 3.68 14.41
N SER A 74 -4.90 3.16 14.37
CA SER A 74 -4.49 2.05 13.49
C SER A 74 -5.29 0.78 13.72
N LYS A 75 -5.50 0.41 14.99
CA LYS A 75 -6.22 -0.82 15.36
C LYS A 75 -7.67 -0.82 14.90
N LYS A 76 -8.34 0.34 14.89
CA LYS A 76 -9.72 0.46 14.38
C LYS A 76 -9.81 0.21 12.89
N VAL A 77 -8.83 0.72 12.13
CA VAL A 77 -8.79 0.48 10.68
C VAL A 77 -8.40 -0.96 10.39
N LEU A 78 -7.42 -1.52 11.13
CA LEU A 78 -7.03 -2.92 10.99
C LEU A 78 -8.20 -3.87 11.27
N ALA A 79 -8.98 -3.62 12.32
CA ALA A 79 -10.19 -4.41 12.59
C ALA A 79 -11.19 -4.39 11.42
N LYS A 80 -11.37 -3.23 10.75
CA LYS A 80 -12.21 -3.15 9.55
C LYS A 80 -11.64 -3.97 8.40
N VAL A 81 -10.32 -3.96 8.21
CA VAL A 81 -9.64 -4.79 7.18
C VAL A 81 -9.85 -6.27 7.46
N ILE A 82 -9.67 -6.72 8.70
CA ILE A 82 -9.87 -8.12 9.11
C ILE A 82 -11.32 -8.53 8.91
N ASN A 83 -12.28 -7.70 9.33
CA ASN A 83 -13.71 -7.98 9.15
C ASN A 83 -14.15 -8.08 7.68
N ARG A 84 -13.35 -7.54 6.75
CA ARG A 84 -13.52 -7.69 5.30
C ARG A 84 -12.69 -8.84 4.71
N GLY A 85 -12.27 -9.78 5.55
CA GLY A 85 -11.46 -10.92 5.13
C GLY A 85 -10.02 -10.59 4.71
N GLY A 86 -9.49 -9.42 5.12
CA GLY A 86 -8.14 -8.98 4.74
C GLY A 86 -7.96 -8.67 3.25
N SER A 87 -9.04 -8.54 2.49
CA SER A 87 -9.02 -8.44 1.02
C SER A 87 -8.83 -7.02 0.48
N GLU A 88 -8.77 -6.02 1.36
CA GLU A 88 -8.64 -4.60 1.04
C GLU A 88 -7.71 -3.92 2.05
N ILE A 89 -6.82 -3.04 1.57
CA ILE A 89 -5.88 -2.32 2.44
C ILE A 89 -6.53 -1.14 3.18
N LEU A 90 -7.64 -0.64 2.67
CA LEU A 90 -8.31 0.57 3.17
C LEU A 90 -7.31 1.73 3.42
N ASN A 91 -7.53 2.47 4.51
CA ASN A 91 -6.67 3.59 4.92
C ASN A 91 -5.63 3.16 5.98
N LEU A 92 -5.15 1.91 5.99
CA LEU A 92 -4.05 1.51 6.87
C LEU A 92 -2.81 2.38 6.66
N PRO A 93 -2.07 2.72 7.73
CA PRO A 93 -0.77 3.36 7.62
C PRO A 93 0.18 2.42 6.89
N ARG A 94 0.96 2.94 5.95
CA ARG A 94 1.82 2.12 5.09
C ARG A 94 2.96 2.92 4.52
N ILE A 95 4.02 2.23 4.12
CA ILE A 95 5.17 2.86 3.46
C ILE A 95 4.89 3.15 1.97
N TYR A 96 4.13 2.28 1.29
CA TYR A 96 3.81 2.45 -0.13
C TYR A 96 2.68 3.49 -0.30
N HIS A 97 2.96 4.59 -0.97
CA HIS A 97 2.10 5.77 -1.02
C HIS A 97 1.79 6.38 0.36
N GLY A 98 2.65 6.18 1.31
CA GLY A 98 2.58 6.76 2.65
C GLY A 98 3.99 7.10 3.14
N ILE A 99 4.09 7.62 4.34
CA ILE A 99 5.33 8.06 4.95
C ILE A 99 5.38 7.47 6.36
N VAL A 100 6.47 6.80 6.69
CA VAL A 100 6.62 6.10 7.98
C VAL A 100 7.99 6.42 8.57
N SER A 101 8.06 6.64 9.89
CA SER A 101 9.33 6.86 10.56
C SER A 101 10.22 5.63 10.43
N LYS A 102 11.50 5.83 10.15
CA LYS A 102 12.51 4.76 10.05
C LYS A 102 12.60 3.95 11.34
N LYS A 103 12.36 4.57 12.50
CA LYS A 103 12.30 3.91 13.81
C LYS A 103 11.26 2.78 13.82
N ILE A 104 10.06 3.01 13.28
CA ILE A 104 9.00 1.98 13.19
C ILE A 104 9.41 0.87 12.23
N LEU A 105 9.97 1.21 11.09
CA LEU A 105 10.42 0.20 10.12
C LEU A 105 11.54 -0.68 10.70
N ASN A 106 12.47 -0.11 11.46
CA ASN A 106 13.51 -0.89 12.13
C ASN A 106 12.93 -1.88 13.14
N LYS A 107 11.95 -1.46 13.95
CA LYS A 107 11.24 -2.36 14.88
C LYS A 107 10.56 -3.53 14.16
N ILE A 108 9.91 -3.24 13.01
CA ILE A 108 9.30 -4.30 12.19
C ILE A 108 10.37 -5.28 11.71
N PHE A 109 11.51 -4.79 11.26
CA PHE A 109 12.60 -5.65 10.79
C PHE A 109 13.21 -6.49 11.91
N GLU A 110 13.44 -5.90 13.09
CA GLU A 110 13.95 -6.58 14.28
C GLU A 110 13.04 -7.74 14.70
N ASP A 111 11.73 -7.52 14.74
CA ASP A 111 10.77 -8.52 15.20
C ASP A 111 10.42 -9.57 14.12
N CYS A 112 10.34 -9.17 12.86
CA CYS A 112 9.83 -10.04 11.78
C CYS A 112 10.93 -10.59 10.86
N GLY A 113 12.16 -10.08 10.94
CA GLY A 113 13.25 -10.38 10.00
C GLY A 113 13.02 -9.79 8.60
N SER A 114 11.99 -9.00 8.41
CA SER A 114 11.62 -8.40 7.12
C SER A 114 10.80 -7.13 7.33
N TYR A 115 10.98 -6.14 6.46
CA TYR A 115 10.09 -4.97 6.39
C TYR A 115 8.69 -5.31 5.84
N PHE A 116 8.56 -6.43 5.14
CA PHE A 116 7.37 -6.86 4.42
C PHE A 116 7.04 -8.31 4.79
N PRO A 117 6.43 -8.56 5.95
CA PRO A 117 6.21 -9.93 6.45
C PRO A 117 5.01 -10.63 5.77
N GLY A 118 5.00 -10.65 4.44
CA GLY A 118 3.98 -11.31 3.64
C GLY A 118 4.21 -11.13 2.14
N PRO A 119 3.53 -11.91 1.29
CA PRO A 119 3.81 -11.96 -0.15
C PRO A 119 3.40 -10.69 -0.92
N SER A 120 2.45 -9.88 -0.43
CA SER A 120 2.17 -8.54 -0.96
C SER A 120 2.77 -7.50 -0.02
N PRO A 121 3.82 -6.76 -0.44
CA PRO A 121 4.57 -5.85 0.42
C PRO A 121 3.70 -4.73 1.00
N ASP A 122 2.79 -4.17 0.24
CA ASP A 122 1.96 -3.02 0.65
C ASP A 122 1.11 -3.34 1.88
N ILE A 123 0.28 -4.38 1.82
CA ILE A 123 -0.62 -4.70 2.93
C ILE A 123 0.11 -5.41 4.06
N ALA A 124 1.14 -6.22 3.79
CA ALA A 124 1.93 -6.86 4.82
C ALA A 124 2.65 -5.84 5.70
N ASN A 125 3.28 -4.83 5.08
CA ASN A 125 3.89 -3.71 5.79
C ASN A 125 2.85 -2.88 6.56
N ALA A 126 1.70 -2.59 5.95
CA ALA A 126 0.64 -1.82 6.58
C ALA A 126 0.11 -2.50 7.85
N VAL A 127 -0.08 -3.81 7.84
CA VAL A 127 -0.49 -4.60 9.01
C VAL A 127 0.60 -4.59 10.08
N ALA A 128 1.86 -4.79 9.69
CA ALA A 128 3.00 -4.76 10.62
C ALA A 128 3.15 -3.39 11.31
N ILE A 129 2.96 -2.28 10.58
CA ILE A 129 2.98 -0.93 11.15
C ILE A 129 1.94 -0.78 12.27
N CYS A 130 0.75 -1.37 12.12
CA CYS A 130 -0.33 -1.27 13.12
C CYS A 130 0.01 -1.92 14.47
N LYS A 131 1.05 -2.75 14.55
CA LYS A 131 1.57 -3.32 15.80
C LYS A 131 2.25 -2.24 16.67
N TYR A 132 2.91 -1.27 16.05
CA TYR A 132 3.76 -0.27 16.70
C TYR A 132 3.16 1.14 16.71
N VAL A 133 2.39 1.50 15.70
CA VAL A 133 1.79 2.82 15.55
C VAL A 133 0.36 2.79 16.05
N LYS A 134 0.11 3.46 17.18
CA LYS A 134 -1.25 3.56 17.77
C LYS A 134 -2.12 4.52 16.96
N ASN A 135 -1.59 5.71 16.67
CA ASN A 135 -2.26 6.75 15.91
C ASN A 135 -1.38 7.24 14.77
N TYR A 136 -1.98 7.58 13.66
CA TYR A 136 -1.32 8.15 12.49
C TYR A 136 -2.19 9.27 11.90
N ILE A 137 -1.64 10.02 10.97
CA ILE A 137 -2.30 11.13 10.30
C ILE A 137 -2.75 10.71 8.91
N ILE A 138 -4.02 10.95 8.60
CA ILE A 138 -4.51 10.95 7.21
C ILE A 138 -4.62 12.40 6.76
N ILE A 139 -4.04 12.71 5.61
CA ILE A 139 -4.12 14.03 4.98
C ILE A 139 -5.03 13.92 3.78
N ASP A 140 -6.15 14.61 3.84
CA ASP A 140 -7.08 14.71 2.71
C ASP A 140 -6.64 15.78 1.71
N THR A 141 -5.36 15.70 1.32
CA THR A 141 -4.71 16.48 0.26
C THR A 141 -3.94 15.52 -0.64
N PRO A 142 -4.11 15.60 -1.96
CA PRO A 142 -3.44 14.70 -2.90
C PRO A 142 -1.97 15.08 -3.06
N LEU A 143 -1.11 14.53 -2.21
CA LEU A 143 0.34 14.73 -2.24
C LEU A 143 1.09 13.67 -3.06
N ILE A 144 0.36 12.66 -3.54
CA ILE A 144 0.90 11.57 -4.36
C ILE A 144 0.03 11.39 -5.59
N ILE A 145 0.65 11.16 -6.72
CA ILE A 145 0.01 10.68 -7.94
C ILE A 145 0.47 9.25 -8.16
N SER A 146 -0.47 8.32 -8.03
CA SER A 146 -0.20 6.90 -8.31
C SER A 146 -0.36 6.65 -9.81
N GLY A 147 0.72 6.26 -10.45
CA GLY A 147 0.74 5.83 -11.84
C GLY A 147 0.16 4.43 -12.02
N GLN A 148 -0.45 4.19 -13.16
CA GLN A 148 -0.89 2.87 -13.61
C GLN A 148 -0.36 2.65 -15.01
N SER A 149 0.89 2.21 -15.12
CA SER A 149 1.54 1.86 -16.39
C SER A 149 1.20 0.42 -16.81
N ILE A 150 1.41 0.05 -18.07
CA ILE A 150 1.04 -1.27 -18.59
C ILE A 150 1.75 -2.44 -17.87
N LEU A 151 2.95 -2.20 -17.34
CA LEU A 151 3.72 -3.21 -16.61
C LEU A 151 3.43 -3.23 -15.12
N SER A 152 2.78 -2.18 -14.58
CA SER A 152 2.45 -2.11 -13.16
C SER A 152 1.28 -3.04 -12.80
N ALA A 153 1.22 -3.45 -11.53
CA ALA A 153 0.09 -4.23 -11.01
C ALA A 153 -1.25 -3.49 -11.17
N GLY A 154 -1.23 -2.15 -11.02
CA GLY A 154 -2.40 -1.29 -11.24
C GLY A 154 -2.88 -1.31 -12.68
N GLY A 155 -1.98 -1.16 -13.66
CA GLY A 155 -2.29 -1.23 -15.08
C GLY A 155 -2.80 -2.60 -15.51
N GLN A 156 -2.11 -3.68 -15.09
CA GLN A 156 -2.57 -5.06 -15.33
C GLN A 156 -3.94 -5.33 -14.72
N GLY A 157 -4.20 -4.79 -13.52
CA GLY A 157 -5.51 -4.85 -12.88
C GLY A 157 -6.60 -4.14 -13.69
N ALA A 158 -6.31 -2.95 -14.22
CA ALA A 158 -7.22 -2.20 -15.08
C ALA A 158 -7.57 -2.96 -16.37
N GLU A 159 -6.59 -3.67 -16.94
CA GLU A 159 -6.78 -4.55 -18.11
C GLU A 159 -7.45 -5.90 -17.78
N GLY A 160 -7.69 -6.19 -16.50
CA GLY A 160 -8.25 -7.46 -16.05
C GLY A 160 -7.29 -8.64 -16.18
N LYS A 161 -5.98 -8.42 -16.13
CA LYS A 161 -4.93 -9.45 -16.27
C LYS A 161 -4.30 -9.85 -14.94
N HIS A 162 -4.67 -9.21 -13.83
CA HIS A 162 -4.06 -9.41 -12.52
C HIS A 162 -4.72 -10.57 -11.74
N TYR A 163 -4.76 -11.77 -12.34
CA TYR A 163 -5.25 -13.00 -11.73
C TYR A 163 -4.65 -14.25 -12.42
N GLY A 164 -4.61 -15.37 -11.71
CA GLY A 164 -4.11 -16.63 -12.29
C GLY A 164 -3.67 -17.66 -11.25
N GLU A 165 -2.86 -18.61 -11.69
CA GLU A 165 -2.24 -19.62 -10.83
C GLU A 165 -1.06 -19.02 -10.07
N ILE A 166 -1.00 -19.24 -8.75
CA ILE A 166 0.04 -18.68 -7.86
C ILE A 166 1.44 -19.09 -8.33
N SER A 167 1.62 -20.34 -8.74
CA SER A 167 2.91 -20.89 -9.20
C SER A 167 3.48 -20.22 -10.46
N LYS A 168 2.63 -19.56 -11.25
CA LYS A 168 3.01 -18.87 -12.49
C LYS A 168 3.36 -17.39 -12.29
N ILE A 169 3.17 -16.85 -11.10
CA ILE A 169 3.39 -15.42 -10.81
C ILE A 169 4.86 -15.19 -10.43
N LYS A 170 5.65 -14.69 -11.37
CA LYS A 170 7.10 -14.51 -11.24
C LYS A 170 7.53 -13.52 -10.14
N GLN A 171 6.69 -12.52 -9.83
CA GLN A 171 6.98 -11.47 -8.85
C GLN A 171 6.78 -11.91 -7.39
N LEU A 172 6.17 -13.09 -7.15
CA LEU A 172 5.99 -13.60 -5.81
C LEU A 172 7.27 -14.24 -5.26
N PRO A 173 7.50 -14.20 -3.93
CA PRO A 173 8.53 -14.99 -3.29
C PRO A 173 8.40 -16.47 -3.67
N LYS A 174 9.53 -17.15 -3.90
CA LYS A 174 9.57 -18.54 -4.42
C LYS A 174 8.72 -19.55 -3.62
N ASN A 175 8.66 -19.37 -2.30
CA ASN A 175 7.93 -20.28 -1.42
C ASN A 175 6.44 -19.93 -1.25
N THR A 176 5.94 -18.87 -1.88
CA THR A 176 4.56 -18.40 -1.68
C THR A 176 3.52 -19.49 -1.90
N ALA A 177 3.66 -20.29 -2.96
CA ALA A 177 2.72 -21.37 -3.27
C ALA A 177 2.75 -22.49 -2.23
N ILE A 178 3.93 -22.82 -1.70
CA ILE A 178 4.12 -23.87 -0.69
C ILE A 178 3.59 -23.45 0.67
N GLU A 179 3.81 -22.18 1.02
CA GLU A 179 3.46 -21.59 2.31
C GLU A 179 2.06 -21.01 2.35
N TRP A 180 1.29 -21.11 1.26
CA TRP A 180 -0.05 -20.53 1.16
C TRP A 180 -1.01 -21.11 2.21
N SER A 181 -1.71 -20.23 2.91
CA SER A 181 -2.66 -20.60 3.95
C SER A 181 -3.87 -21.35 3.38
N LYS A 182 -4.23 -22.46 4.02
CA LYS A 182 -5.48 -23.20 3.71
C LYS A 182 -6.76 -22.38 3.96
N LYS A 183 -6.65 -21.24 4.64
CA LYS A 183 -7.77 -20.31 4.92
C LYS A 183 -8.07 -19.38 3.75
N VAL A 184 -7.18 -19.30 2.77
CA VAL A 184 -7.33 -18.42 1.60
C VAL A 184 -7.47 -19.26 0.34
N PRO A 185 -8.43 -18.98 -0.56
CA PRO A 185 -8.56 -19.69 -1.83
C PRO A 185 -7.23 -19.72 -2.60
N PHE A 186 -6.83 -20.89 -3.08
CA PHE A 186 -5.53 -21.13 -3.71
C PHE A 186 -5.52 -20.66 -5.17
N TYR A 187 -5.56 -19.36 -5.38
CA TYR A 187 -5.34 -18.72 -6.68
C TYR A 187 -4.87 -17.28 -6.49
N TRP A 188 -4.19 -16.75 -7.48
CA TRP A 188 -3.71 -15.38 -7.50
C TRP A 188 -4.81 -14.40 -7.90
N SER A 189 -5.05 -13.42 -7.06
CA SER A 189 -5.78 -12.20 -7.36
C SER A 189 -5.39 -11.13 -6.34
N GLY A 190 -5.69 -9.86 -6.61
CA GLY A 190 -5.41 -8.78 -5.64
C GLY A 190 -6.05 -9.04 -4.26
N LYS A 191 -7.25 -9.65 -4.23
CA LYS A 191 -7.95 -9.95 -2.97
C LYS A 191 -7.32 -11.12 -2.20
N THR A 192 -6.98 -12.21 -2.89
CA THR A 192 -6.42 -13.41 -2.24
C THR A 192 -5.00 -13.16 -1.75
N ILE A 193 -4.15 -12.47 -2.52
CA ILE A 193 -2.79 -12.14 -2.07
C ILE A 193 -2.79 -11.17 -0.88
N TYR A 194 -3.77 -10.26 -0.82
CA TYR A 194 -3.95 -9.37 0.33
C TYR A 194 -4.36 -10.16 1.57
N ALA A 195 -5.38 -11.04 1.47
CA ALA A 195 -5.81 -11.87 2.58
C ALA A 195 -4.67 -12.76 3.12
N GLU A 196 -3.91 -13.40 2.23
CA GLU A 196 -2.73 -14.19 2.59
C GLU A 196 -1.69 -13.34 3.31
N SER A 197 -1.40 -12.14 2.81
CA SER A 197 -0.42 -11.23 3.40
C SER A 197 -0.84 -10.72 4.78
N VAL A 198 -2.13 -10.45 4.99
CA VAL A 198 -2.69 -10.09 6.32
C VAL A 198 -2.47 -11.24 7.30
N LEU A 199 -2.80 -12.48 6.92
CA LEU A 199 -2.59 -13.65 7.80
C LEU A 199 -1.12 -13.84 8.16
N LYS A 200 -0.20 -13.73 7.19
CA LYS A 200 1.24 -13.84 7.42
C LYS A 200 1.77 -12.74 8.35
N ALA A 201 1.36 -11.50 8.13
CA ALA A 201 1.79 -10.37 8.94
C ALA A 201 1.24 -10.39 10.37
N LEU A 202 0.02 -10.91 10.57
CA LEU A 202 -0.56 -11.07 11.92
C LEU A 202 0.07 -12.22 12.72
N ALA A 203 0.71 -13.17 12.04
CA ALA A 203 1.39 -14.31 12.66
C ALA A 203 2.81 -13.99 13.15
N LYS A 204 3.32 -12.80 12.86
CA LYS A 204 4.62 -12.26 13.30
C LYS A 204 4.46 -11.30 14.48
#